data_5e8ed4e39d397e171e6a8ba5986a5766
#
_entry.id   5e8ed4e39d397e171e6a8ba5986a5766
#
_cell.length_a   1.000
_cell.length_b   1.000
_cell.length_c   1.000
_cell.angle_alpha   90.00
_cell.angle_beta   90.00
_cell.angle_gamma   90.00
#
_symmetry.space_group_name_H-M   'P 1'
#
loop_
_entity.id
_entity.type
_entity.pdbx_description
1 polymer ?
#
loop_
_entity_poly.entity_id
_entity_poly.type
_entity_poly.pdbx_seq_one_letter_code
_entity_poly.pdbx_strand_id
1 'polypeptide(L)'
;VLRGFKGGDFVGVTQKINEGYFTKLGINALWFSPVVEQIHGATNEGTGNTYGFHGYWTKDWTAIEPNFGTEAALRTLVETAHANGIRIVMDVVLNHTGPVTEKDEVWPEDWVRTSPACTYDSYENTTACTLVKNLPDILTESNKEVSLPNFLLEKWKNEGRLKEELASLDD
;
A
#
# COMPACT_ATOMS: atom_id res chain seq x y z
N VAL A 1 -22.27 6.41 0.74
CA VAL A 1 -21.06 5.69 0.33
C VAL A 1 -19.87 6.59 0.57
N LEU A 2 -18.96 6.17 1.41
CA LEU A 2 -17.73 6.91 1.65
C LEU A 2 -16.79 6.64 0.49
N ARG A 3 -16.51 7.66 -0.31
CA ARG A 3 -15.65 7.58 -1.50
C ARG A 3 -14.32 8.29 -1.31
N GLY A 4 -13.98 8.61 -0.10
CA GLY A 4 -12.73 9.24 0.30
C GLY A 4 -12.37 8.84 1.73
N PHE A 5 -11.19 9.23 2.17
CA PHE A 5 -10.71 8.96 3.52
C PHE A 5 -11.60 9.70 4.54
N LYS A 6 -12.28 8.96 5.41
CA LYS A 6 -13.09 9.53 6.49
C LYS A 6 -13.01 8.65 7.73
N GLY A 7 -12.37 9.18 8.76
CA GLY A 7 -12.18 8.49 10.04
C GLY A 7 -11.26 7.26 9.90
N GLY A 8 -10.90 6.65 10.98
CA GLY A 8 -10.05 5.47 10.98
C GLY A 8 -8.63 5.80 10.55
N ASP A 9 -7.91 6.47 11.41
CA ASP A 9 -6.47 6.71 11.29
C ASP A 9 -5.69 5.96 12.37
N PHE A 10 -4.36 6.01 12.33
CA PHE A 10 -3.52 5.33 13.32
C PHE A 10 -3.77 5.84 14.74
N VAL A 11 -4.02 7.12 14.91
CA VAL A 11 -4.29 7.74 16.21
C VAL A 11 -5.62 7.25 16.77
N GLY A 12 -6.66 7.20 15.95
CA GLY A 12 -7.97 6.71 16.37
C GLY A 12 -7.96 5.23 16.75
N VAL A 13 -7.24 4.39 16.02
CA VAL A 13 -7.07 2.96 16.37
C VAL A 13 -6.28 2.82 17.68
N THR A 14 -5.19 3.57 17.85
CA THR A 14 -4.39 3.60 19.08
C THR A 14 -5.26 3.97 20.28
N GLN A 15 -6.11 4.98 20.12
CA GLN A 15 -7.05 5.36 21.16
C GLN A 15 -8.01 4.22 21.51
N LYS A 16 -8.56 3.51 20.52
CA LYS A 16 -9.46 2.37 20.77
C LYS A 16 -8.77 1.20 21.46
N ILE A 17 -7.48 0.97 21.18
CA ILE A 17 -6.69 -0.01 21.92
C ILE A 17 -6.58 0.40 23.40
N ASN A 18 -6.21 1.65 23.67
CA ASN A 18 -6.07 2.19 25.02
C ASN A 18 -7.37 2.19 25.82
N GLU A 19 -8.52 2.40 25.18
CA GLU A 19 -9.85 2.28 25.79
C GLU A 19 -10.24 0.83 26.13
N GLY A 20 -9.42 -0.14 25.72
CA GLY A 20 -9.69 -1.57 25.88
C GLY A 20 -10.84 -2.08 25.00
N TYR A 21 -11.17 -1.35 23.92
CA TYR A 21 -12.28 -1.72 23.04
C TYR A 21 -12.08 -3.10 22.43
N PHE A 22 -10.91 -3.36 21.82
CA PHE A 22 -10.61 -4.63 21.20
C PHE A 22 -10.43 -5.78 22.19
N THR A 23 -9.83 -5.51 23.33
CA THR A 23 -9.64 -6.50 24.41
C THR A 23 -10.98 -6.96 24.99
N LYS A 24 -11.92 -6.03 25.19
CA LYS A 24 -13.28 -6.36 25.64
C LYS A 24 -14.06 -7.22 24.62
N LEU A 25 -13.73 -7.10 23.33
CA LEU A 25 -14.29 -7.94 22.27
C LEU A 25 -13.57 -9.30 22.14
N GLY A 26 -12.50 -9.54 22.90
CA GLY A 26 -11.70 -10.75 22.81
C GLY A 26 -10.80 -10.79 21.58
N ILE A 27 -10.53 -9.66 20.93
CA ILE A 27 -9.68 -9.56 19.75
C ILE A 27 -8.22 -9.53 20.19
N ASN A 28 -7.39 -10.37 19.58
CA ASN A 28 -5.96 -10.47 19.84
C ASN A 28 -5.08 -10.24 18.59
N ALA A 29 -5.68 -9.88 17.46
CA ALA A 29 -4.98 -9.45 16.26
C ALA A 29 -5.84 -8.44 15.48
N LEU A 30 -5.19 -7.43 14.91
CA LEU A 30 -5.79 -6.46 14.01
C LEU A 30 -5.13 -6.57 12.64
N TRP A 31 -5.93 -6.75 11.61
CA TRP A 31 -5.51 -6.75 10.23
C TRP A 31 -5.96 -5.45 9.57
N PHE A 32 -4.99 -4.67 9.09
CA PHE A 32 -5.24 -3.41 8.41
C PHE A 32 -5.16 -3.57 6.90
N SER A 33 -5.94 -2.77 6.17
CA SER A 33 -5.70 -2.49 4.77
C SER A 33 -4.27 -1.93 4.58
N PRO A 34 -3.68 -2.04 3.38
CA PRO A 34 -2.35 -1.50 3.11
C PRO A 34 -2.21 -0.04 3.56
N VAL A 35 -1.12 0.26 4.24
CA VAL A 35 -0.87 1.57 4.86
C VAL A 35 0.01 2.49 4.01
N VAL A 36 0.49 1.99 2.89
CA VAL A 36 1.37 2.71 1.97
C VAL A 36 0.62 3.79 1.18
N GLU A 37 1.36 4.77 0.66
CA GLU A 37 0.79 5.90 -0.07
C GLU A 37 -0.05 5.44 -1.25
N GLN A 38 -1.26 5.98 -1.34
CA GLN A 38 -2.25 5.68 -2.36
C GLN A 38 -2.26 6.74 -3.46
N ILE A 39 -2.88 6.47 -4.60
CA ILE A 39 -3.07 7.46 -5.65
C ILE A 39 -3.82 8.69 -5.12
N HIS A 40 -3.44 9.87 -5.61
CA HIS A 40 -4.02 11.16 -5.18
C HIS A 40 -5.22 11.60 -5.99
N GLY A 41 -5.37 11.06 -7.20
CA GLY A 41 -6.47 11.36 -8.09
C GLY A 41 -7.67 10.45 -7.87
N ALA A 42 -8.72 10.75 -8.62
CA ALA A 42 -9.92 9.93 -8.66
C ALA A 42 -9.95 9.09 -9.94
N THR A 43 -10.53 7.91 -9.87
CA THR A 43 -10.95 7.14 -11.03
C THR A 43 -12.47 6.97 -11.03
N ASN A 44 -13.06 6.78 -12.20
CA ASN A 44 -14.49 6.54 -12.34
C ASN A 44 -14.74 5.07 -12.69
N GLU A 45 -15.28 4.33 -11.74
CA GLU A 45 -15.63 2.92 -11.91
C GLU A 45 -17.10 2.70 -12.31
N GLY A 46 -17.72 3.68 -12.95
CA GLY A 46 -19.11 3.61 -13.40
C GLY A 46 -20.13 4.10 -12.37
N THR A 47 -19.71 4.38 -11.14
CA THR A 47 -20.56 4.87 -10.04
C THR A 47 -20.16 6.27 -9.55
N GLY A 48 -19.34 6.99 -10.32
CA GLY A 48 -18.75 8.29 -10.01
C GLY A 48 -17.33 8.16 -9.46
N ASN A 49 -16.74 9.30 -9.11
CA ASN A 49 -15.34 9.35 -8.66
C ASN A 49 -15.09 8.51 -7.41
N THR A 50 -14.09 7.66 -7.48
CA THR A 50 -13.59 6.81 -6.40
C THR A 50 -12.12 7.11 -6.17
N TYR A 51 -11.67 7.04 -4.93
CA TYR A 51 -10.31 7.33 -4.48
C TYR A 51 -9.70 6.10 -3.81
N GLY A 52 -8.39 6.08 -3.62
CA GLY A 52 -7.64 4.96 -3.03
C GLY A 52 -7.85 4.74 -1.52
N PHE A 53 -8.98 5.17 -0.95
CA PHE A 53 -9.29 5.13 0.50
C PHE A 53 -9.22 3.72 1.12
N HIS A 54 -9.37 2.69 0.30
CA HIS A 54 -9.35 1.29 0.74
C HIS A 54 -7.94 0.71 0.91
N GLY A 55 -6.89 1.40 0.42
CA GLY A 55 -5.50 0.96 0.54
C GLY A 55 -4.99 0.04 -0.59
N TYR A 56 -5.82 -0.30 -1.59
CA TYR A 56 -5.46 -1.24 -2.67
C TYR A 56 -5.02 -0.58 -3.97
N TRP A 57 -4.79 0.73 -3.97
CA TRP A 57 -4.34 1.50 -5.12
C TRP A 57 -3.03 2.23 -4.81
N THR A 58 -2.00 1.44 -4.61
CA THR A 58 -0.68 1.92 -4.21
C THR A 58 -0.06 2.84 -5.25
N LYS A 59 0.44 3.97 -4.79
CA LYS A 59 1.29 4.89 -5.54
C LYS A 59 2.76 4.71 -5.13
N ASP A 60 3.04 4.60 -3.86
CA ASP A 60 4.40 4.49 -3.34
C ASP A 60 4.46 3.53 -2.16
N TRP A 61 5.19 2.41 -2.30
CA TRP A 61 5.39 1.42 -1.23
C TRP A 61 6.35 1.88 -0.14
N THR A 62 7.10 2.97 -0.36
CA THR A 62 8.12 3.47 0.57
C THR A 62 7.63 4.62 1.44
N ALA A 63 6.42 5.08 1.22
CA ALA A 63 5.79 6.16 1.96
C ALA A 63 4.51 5.69 2.64
N ILE A 64 4.21 6.28 3.79
CA ILE A 64 2.94 6.05 4.50
C ILE A 64 1.85 6.96 3.90
N GLU A 65 0.64 6.43 3.78
CA GLU A 65 -0.52 7.20 3.34
C GLU A 65 -0.82 8.35 4.33
N PRO A 66 -0.71 9.62 3.90
CA PRO A 66 -0.86 10.77 4.82
C PRO A 66 -2.23 10.86 5.51
N ASN A 67 -3.28 10.33 4.86
CA ASN A 67 -4.62 10.32 5.45
C ASN A 67 -4.77 9.29 6.59
N PHE A 68 -3.87 8.32 6.71
CA PHE A 68 -3.81 7.39 7.84
C PHE A 68 -2.94 7.91 8.98
N GLY A 69 -2.04 8.83 8.70
CA GLY A 69 -1.16 9.44 9.68
C GLY A 69 0.31 9.42 9.27
N THR A 70 1.18 9.46 10.27
CA THR A 70 2.63 9.47 10.08
C THR A 70 3.23 8.11 10.44
N GLU A 71 4.47 7.86 10.01
CA GLU A 71 5.24 6.68 10.42
C GLU A 71 5.35 6.60 11.96
N ALA A 72 5.62 7.74 12.63
CA ALA A 72 5.66 7.78 14.10
C ALA A 72 4.32 7.35 14.74
N ALA A 73 3.18 7.76 14.16
CA ALA A 73 1.87 7.35 14.64
C ALA A 73 1.62 5.85 14.41
N LEU A 74 2.06 5.30 13.27
CA LEU A 74 1.99 3.86 12.99
C LEU A 74 2.85 3.07 13.99
N ARG A 75 4.08 3.52 14.26
CA ARG A 75 4.98 2.92 15.25
C ARG A 75 4.33 2.90 16.65
N THR A 76 3.78 4.03 17.09
CA THR A 76 3.04 4.13 18.35
C THR A 76 1.86 3.17 18.40
N LEU A 77 1.12 3.02 17.31
CA LEU A 77 0.01 2.07 17.21
C LEU A 77 0.50 0.63 17.42
N VAL A 78 1.55 0.23 16.71
CA VAL A 78 2.12 -1.14 16.81
C VAL A 78 2.60 -1.42 18.24
N GLU A 79 3.36 -0.51 18.85
CA GLU A 79 3.85 -0.63 20.22
C GLU A 79 2.69 -0.72 21.23
N THR A 80 1.67 0.12 21.06
CA THR A 80 0.47 0.09 21.93
C THR A 80 -0.30 -1.21 21.77
N ALA A 81 -0.45 -1.73 20.55
CA ALA A 81 -1.11 -3.00 20.28
C ALA A 81 -0.36 -4.15 20.98
N HIS A 82 0.95 -4.23 20.79
CA HIS A 82 1.80 -5.26 21.42
C HIS A 82 1.73 -5.21 22.93
N ALA A 83 1.79 -4.01 23.54
CA ALA A 83 1.65 -3.83 25.00
C ALA A 83 0.28 -4.30 25.53
N ASN A 84 -0.75 -4.34 24.69
CA ASN A 84 -2.08 -4.85 25.03
C ASN A 84 -2.34 -6.29 24.55
N GLY A 85 -1.31 -7.03 24.12
CA GLY A 85 -1.42 -8.41 23.67
C GLY A 85 -2.11 -8.57 22.31
N ILE A 86 -2.16 -7.50 21.51
CA ILE A 86 -2.78 -7.49 20.19
C ILE A 86 -1.70 -7.51 19.13
N ARG A 87 -1.75 -8.49 18.22
CA ARG A 87 -0.86 -8.58 17.05
C ARG A 87 -1.34 -7.66 15.95
N ILE A 88 -0.41 -7.13 15.17
CA ILE A 88 -0.70 -6.38 13.95
C ILE A 88 -0.38 -7.24 12.73
N VAL A 89 -1.34 -7.31 11.81
CA VAL A 89 -1.18 -7.94 10.49
C VAL A 89 -1.32 -6.84 9.45
N MET A 90 -0.23 -6.56 8.74
CA MET A 90 -0.20 -5.57 7.66
C MET A 90 -0.49 -6.24 6.34
N ASP A 91 -1.53 -5.76 5.64
CA ASP A 91 -1.81 -6.15 4.27
C ASP A 91 -0.83 -5.48 3.31
N VAL A 92 -0.36 -6.21 2.31
CA VAL A 92 0.54 -5.68 1.29
C VAL A 92 0.09 -6.10 -0.10
N VAL A 93 0.12 -5.17 -1.05
CA VAL A 93 -0.21 -5.41 -2.46
C VAL A 93 1.07 -5.31 -3.28
N LEU A 94 1.52 -6.44 -3.82
CA LEU A 94 2.74 -6.54 -4.62
C LEU A 94 2.46 -6.88 -6.09
N ASN A 95 1.19 -7.05 -6.45
CA ASN A 95 0.77 -7.47 -7.79
C ASN A 95 0.57 -6.29 -8.76
N HIS A 96 0.02 -5.20 -8.26
CA HIS A 96 -0.38 -4.07 -9.10
C HIS A 96 -0.20 -2.72 -8.39
N THR A 97 -0.19 -1.66 -9.18
CA THR A 97 -0.23 -0.27 -8.70
C THR A 97 -1.67 0.24 -8.69
N GLY A 98 -1.89 1.42 -8.11
CA GLY A 98 -3.12 2.17 -8.35
C GLY A 98 -3.27 2.58 -9.82
N PRO A 99 -4.49 2.92 -10.26
CA PRO A 99 -4.71 3.42 -11.61
C PRO A 99 -3.99 4.76 -11.81
N VAL A 100 -3.55 5.02 -13.04
CA VAL A 100 -3.00 6.31 -13.42
C VAL A 100 -4.14 7.33 -13.49
N THR A 101 -3.97 8.46 -12.81
CA THR A 101 -4.91 9.58 -12.84
C THR A 101 -4.21 10.86 -13.27
N GLU A 102 -4.95 11.93 -13.49
CA GLU A 102 -4.39 13.25 -13.83
C GLU A 102 -3.50 13.86 -12.73
N LYS A 103 -3.56 13.33 -11.51
CA LYS A 103 -2.78 13.77 -10.34
C LYS A 103 -1.62 12.85 -10.01
N ASP A 104 -1.50 11.73 -10.70
CA ASP A 104 -0.51 10.71 -10.38
C ASP A 104 0.42 10.52 -11.58
N GLU A 105 1.69 10.30 -11.29
CA GLU A 105 2.71 10.06 -12.31
C GLU A 105 2.47 8.73 -13.02
N VAL A 106 2.82 8.68 -14.30
CA VAL A 106 2.80 7.44 -15.07
C VAL A 106 4.00 6.59 -14.65
N TRP A 107 3.74 5.33 -14.34
CA TRP A 107 4.80 4.37 -14.03
C TRP A 107 5.67 4.09 -15.27
N PRO A 108 6.98 3.87 -15.11
CA PRO A 108 7.84 3.46 -16.22
C PRO A 108 7.32 2.20 -16.92
N GLU A 109 7.33 2.19 -18.24
CA GLU A 109 6.81 1.07 -19.06
C GLU A 109 7.53 -0.26 -18.82
N ASP A 110 8.78 -0.22 -18.39
CA ASP A 110 9.56 -1.40 -18.03
C ASP A 110 9.27 -1.95 -16.62
N TRP A 111 8.41 -1.30 -15.87
CA TRP A 111 8.01 -1.69 -14.52
C TRP A 111 6.64 -2.31 -14.44
N VAL A 112 5.75 -1.85 -15.29
CA VAL A 112 4.34 -2.20 -15.26
C VAL A 112 3.84 -2.66 -16.62
N ARG A 113 2.91 -3.59 -16.58
CA ARG A 113 2.12 -4.03 -17.73
C ARG A 113 0.76 -3.35 -17.65
N THR A 114 0.32 -2.75 -18.77
CA THR A 114 -1.00 -2.12 -18.88
C THR A 114 -1.92 -2.88 -19.84
N SER A 115 -1.40 -3.93 -20.49
CA SER A 115 -2.12 -4.82 -21.40
C SER A 115 -1.38 -6.16 -21.56
N PRO A 116 -2.05 -7.25 -21.97
CA PRO A 116 -3.50 -7.38 -22.16
C PRO A 116 -4.26 -7.44 -20.81
N ALA A 117 -5.58 -7.28 -20.84
CA ALA A 117 -6.43 -7.58 -19.70
C ALA A 117 -6.54 -9.11 -19.50
N CYS A 118 -6.62 -9.56 -18.25
CA CYS A 118 -6.79 -10.98 -17.93
C CYS A 118 -8.13 -11.52 -18.44
N THR A 119 -8.11 -12.73 -18.98
CA THR A 119 -9.32 -13.43 -19.45
C THR A 119 -9.70 -14.63 -18.57
N TYR A 120 -8.80 -15.07 -17.71
CA TYR A 120 -9.00 -16.16 -16.72
C TYR A 120 -9.36 -17.52 -17.34
N ASP A 121 -8.99 -17.74 -18.60
CA ASP A 121 -9.28 -18.97 -19.34
C ASP A 121 -8.07 -19.91 -19.42
N SER A 122 -6.87 -19.44 -19.13
CA SER A 122 -5.64 -20.23 -19.01
C SER A 122 -4.72 -19.64 -17.91
N TYR A 123 -3.70 -20.40 -17.53
CA TYR A 123 -2.69 -19.93 -16.58
C TYR A 123 -1.95 -18.71 -17.12
N GLU A 124 -1.51 -18.75 -18.37
CA GLU A 124 -0.79 -17.65 -19.04
C GLU A 124 -1.65 -16.40 -19.11
N ASN A 125 -2.93 -16.55 -19.47
CA ASN A 125 -3.89 -15.44 -19.58
C ASN A 125 -4.38 -14.91 -18.22
N THR A 126 -3.89 -15.48 -17.14
CA THR A 126 -4.19 -15.05 -15.78
C THR A 126 -2.97 -14.44 -15.09
N THR A 127 -1.75 -14.80 -15.50
CA THR A 127 -0.51 -14.41 -14.82
C THR A 127 0.26 -13.31 -15.53
N ALA A 128 0.16 -13.21 -16.88
CA ALA A 128 0.88 -12.22 -17.68
C ALA A 128 -0.07 -11.15 -18.24
N CYS A 129 -0.91 -10.57 -17.40
CA CYS A 129 -2.00 -9.68 -17.79
C CYS A 129 -2.35 -8.69 -16.69
N THR A 130 -3.10 -7.65 -17.01
CA THR A 130 -3.64 -6.73 -16.00
C THR A 130 -4.89 -7.34 -15.35
N LEU A 131 -4.84 -7.52 -14.03
CA LEU A 131 -5.89 -8.17 -13.25
C LEU A 131 -7.24 -7.44 -13.34
N VAL A 132 -7.22 -6.13 -13.27
CA VAL A 132 -8.36 -5.24 -13.42
C VAL A 132 -8.03 -4.17 -14.44
N LYS A 133 -8.97 -3.84 -15.30
CA LYS A 133 -8.81 -3.02 -16.51
C LYS A 133 -7.98 -1.72 -16.36
N ASN A 134 -7.85 -1.16 -15.19
CA ASN A 134 -7.14 0.11 -14.99
C ASN A 134 -6.02 0.02 -13.95
N LEU A 135 -5.68 -1.17 -13.47
CA LEU A 135 -4.60 -1.38 -12.52
C LEU A 135 -3.36 -1.90 -13.25
N PRO A 136 -2.31 -1.09 -13.42
CA PRO A 136 -1.05 -1.57 -13.98
C PRO A 136 -0.50 -2.73 -13.17
N ASP A 137 -0.19 -3.83 -13.84
CA ASP A 137 0.41 -5.03 -13.25
C ASP A 137 1.92 -4.86 -13.12
N ILE A 138 2.50 -5.20 -11.98
CA ILE A 138 3.94 -5.08 -11.76
C ILE A 138 4.65 -6.25 -12.44
N LEU A 139 5.66 -5.95 -13.28
CA LEU A 139 6.44 -6.93 -14.03
C LEU A 139 7.42 -7.70 -13.11
N THR A 140 6.88 -8.47 -12.18
CA THR A 140 7.67 -9.24 -11.20
C THR A 140 8.44 -10.40 -11.85
N GLU A 141 8.02 -10.86 -13.03
CA GLU A 141 8.65 -11.91 -13.82
C GLU A 141 9.76 -11.40 -14.75
N SER A 142 9.95 -10.08 -14.86
CA SER A 142 10.98 -9.54 -15.75
C SER A 142 12.37 -9.84 -15.17
N ASN A 143 13.19 -10.57 -15.96
CA ASN A 143 14.61 -10.83 -15.66
C ASN A 143 15.50 -9.59 -15.85
N LYS A 144 14.92 -8.41 -16.05
CA LYS A 144 15.68 -7.16 -16.08
C LYS A 144 16.14 -6.84 -14.68
N GLU A 145 17.40 -6.45 -14.53
CA GLU A 145 18.03 -6.06 -13.27
C GLU A 145 17.37 -4.84 -12.57
N VAL A 146 16.31 -4.29 -13.15
CA VAL A 146 15.47 -3.27 -12.53
C VAL A 146 14.47 -3.96 -11.63
N SER A 147 14.97 -4.53 -10.56
CA SER A 147 14.11 -5.06 -9.51
C SER A 147 13.53 -3.90 -8.68
N LEU A 148 12.37 -4.10 -8.10
CA LEU A 148 11.80 -3.20 -7.08
C LEU A 148 12.87 -2.74 -6.06
N PRO A 149 13.81 -3.61 -5.59
CA PRO A 149 14.95 -3.21 -4.77
C PRO A 149 15.83 -2.12 -5.39
N ASN A 150 16.13 -2.17 -6.70
CA ASN A 150 16.99 -1.16 -7.32
C ASN A 150 16.30 0.21 -7.41
N PHE A 151 15.00 0.24 -7.67
CA PHE A 151 14.24 1.49 -7.60
C PHE A 151 14.22 2.06 -6.19
N LEU A 152 13.96 1.24 -5.19
CA LEU A 152 13.99 1.67 -3.81
C LEU A 152 15.36 2.22 -3.44
N LEU A 153 16.44 1.55 -3.86
CA LEU A 153 17.81 2.00 -3.65
C LEU A 153 18.10 3.33 -4.34
N GLU A 154 17.66 3.52 -5.58
CA GLU A 154 17.85 4.79 -6.29
C GLU A 154 17.00 5.91 -5.67
N LYS A 155 15.76 5.63 -5.30
CA LYS A 155 14.91 6.58 -4.57
C LYS A 155 15.56 6.98 -3.24
N TRP A 156 15.98 6.03 -2.44
CA TRP A 156 16.63 6.28 -1.14
C TRP A 156 17.96 7.02 -1.28
N LYS A 157 18.75 6.74 -2.32
CA LYS A 157 19.95 7.54 -2.65
C LYS A 157 19.60 8.99 -2.93
N ASN A 158 18.59 9.22 -3.78
CA ASN A 158 18.16 10.55 -4.18
C ASN A 158 17.54 11.35 -3.02
N GLU A 159 16.87 10.67 -2.10
CA GLU A 159 16.28 11.25 -0.88
C GLU A 159 17.28 11.36 0.28
N GLY A 160 18.51 10.86 0.13
CA GLY A 160 19.52 10.83 1.19
C GLY A 160 19.27 9.80 2.29
N ARG A 161 18.25 8.96 2.16
CA ARG A 161 17.83 7.96 3.16
C ARG A 161 18.69 6.70 3.20
N LEU A 162 19.49 6.45 2.16
CA LEU A 162 20.24 5.19 2.04
C LEU A 162 21.15 4.90 3.24
N LYS A 163 21.76 5.94 3.84
CA LYS A 163 22.63 5.78 5.01
C LYS A 163 21.86 5.40 6.28
N GLU A 164 20.66 5.94 6.45
CA GLU A 164 19.80 5.68 7.62
C GLU A 164 19.23 4.26 7.56
N GLU A 165 18.78 3.83 6.39
CA GLU A 165 18.23 2.49 6.20
C GLU A 165 19.29 1.40 6.30
N LEU A 166 20.51 1.61 5.78
CA LEU A 166 21.61 0.65 5.94
C LEU A 166 22.06 0.54 7.40
N ALA A 167 22.08 1.63 8.15
CA ALA A 167 22.41 1.60 9.57
C ALA A 167 21.37 0.85 10.41
N SER A 168 20.12 0.78 9.99
CA SER A 168 19.04 0.06 10.67
C SER A 168 19.07 -1.46 10.44
N LEU A 169 19.86 -1.96 9.48
CA LEU A 169 19.99 -3.38 9.17
C LEU A 169 21.14 -4.06 9.94
N ASP A 170 22.00 -3.26 10.59
CA ASP A 170 23.15 -3.74 11.37
C ASP A 170 22.84 -3.93 12.87
N ASP A 171 21.60 -3.65 13.30
CA ASP A 171 21.07 -3.87 14.66
C ASP A 171 20.08 -5.08 14.66
#